data_469f7e12a03c43ca9b443a7532dd79c2
#
_entry.id   469f7e12a03c43ca9b443a7532dd79c2
#
_cell.length_a   1.000
_cell.length_b   1.000
_cell.length_c   1.000
_cell.angle_alpha   90.00
_cell.angle_beta   90.00
_cell.angle_gamma   90.00
#
_symmetry.space_group_name_H-M   'P 1'
#
loop_
_entity.id
_entity.type
_entity.pdbx_description
1 polymer ?
#
loop_
_entity_poly.entity_id
_entity_poly.type
_entity_poly.pdbx_seq_one_letter_code
_entity_poly.pdbx_strand_id
1 'polypeptide(L)'
;MKVLAAMSGGVDSAVAAARLVEAGHDVTGVHLALSRNPRSHREGSRGCCSLEDSFDARRAADRLGIPFYVWDFSDRFVAEVIDPFIAEYRAGRTPNPCLRCNERIKFAALLERGLDLSLIHI
;
A
#
# COMPACT_ATOMS: atom_id res chain seq x y z
N MET A 1 13.53 7.97 15.65
CA MET A 1 12.06 7.83 15.51
C MET A 1 11.75 6.58 14.73
N LYS A 2 10.78 5.81 15.18
CA LYS A 2 10.33 4.61 14.45
C LYS A 2 9.32 5.02 13.39
N VAL A 3 9.62 4.70 12.14
CA VAL A 3 8.84 5.16 11.00
C VAL A 3 8.38 3.98 10.16
N LEU A 4 7.10 3.97 9.80
CA LEU A 4 6.54 3.01 8.86
C LEU A 4 6.44 3.67 7.47
N ALA A 5 7.18 3.14 6.52
CA ALA A 5 7.16 3.62 5.15
C ALA A 5 6.26 2.75 4.28
N ALA A 6 5.15 3.29 3.83
CA ALA A 6 4.28 2.61 2.88
C ALA A 6 4.89 2.71 1.47
N MET A 7 5.31 1.58 0.93
CA MET A 7 6.03 1.50 -0.34
C MET A 7 5.16 0.86 -1.41
N SER A 8 4.81 1.65 -2.42
CA SER A 8 3.94 1.18 -3.52
C SER A 8 4.68 0.43 -4.62
N GLY A 9 6.00 0.46 -4.64
CA GLY A 9 6.83 0.02 -5.75
C GLY A 9 7.23 1.16 -6.69
N GLY A 10 6.68 2.36 -6.50
CA GLY A 10 7.04 3.54 -7.27
C GLY A 10 8.29 4.25 -6.74
N VAL A 11 8.83 5.15 -7.55
CA VAL A 11 10.05 5.90 -7.25
C VAL A 11 9.86 6.84 -6.07
N ASP A 12 8.72 7.53 -5.99
CA ASP A 12 8.49 8.55 -4.97
C ASP A 12 8.50 7.96 -3.56
N SER A 13 7.82 6.83 -3.35
CA SER A 13 7.80 6.17 -2.05
C SER A 13 9.17 5.60 -1.67
N ALA A 14 9.92 5.09 -2.64
CA ALA A 14 11.27 4.60 -2.41
C ALA A 14 12.23 5.73 -2.02
N VAL A 15 12.13 6.90 -2.67
CA VAL A 15 12.94 8.08 -2.34
C VAL A 15 12.58 8.62 -0.96
N ALA A 16 11.30 8.66 -0.61
CA ALA A 16 10.87 9.09 0.71
C ALA A 16 11.47 8.19 1.80
N ALA A 17 11.41 6.86 1.61
CA ALA A 17 12.01 5.92 2.54
C ALA A 17 13.54 6.11 2.65
N ALA A 18 14.21 6.30 1.53
CA ALA A 18 15.66 6.53 1.50
C ALA A 18 16.05 7.78 2.29
N ARG A 19 15.33 8.86 2.12
CA ARG A 19 15.59 10.11 2.86
C ARG A 19 15.44 9.95 4.35
N LEU A 20 14.49 9.15 4.79
CA LEU A 20 14.28 8.88 6.21
C LEU A 20 15.40 8.01 6.80
N VAL A 21 15.88 7.05 6.05
CA VAL A 21 17.05 6.25 6.45
C VAL A 21 18.29 7.15 6.57
N GLU A 22 18.52 8.03 5.60
CA GLU A 22 19.62 8.98 5.64
C GLU A 22 19.55 9.95 6.82
N ALA A 23 18.33 10.31 7.23
CA ALA A 23 18.11 11.18 8.39
C ALA A 23 18.31 10.46 9.73
N GLY A 24 18.60 9.16 9.73
CA GLY A 24 18.90 8.39 10.93
C GLY A 24 17.68 7.81 11.63
N HIS A 25 16.51 7.78 10.98
CA HIS A 25 15.30 7.17 11.53
C HIS A 25 15.34 5.63 11.40
N ASP A 26 14.66 4.96 12.31
CA ASP A 26 14.42 3.51 12.25
C ASP A 26 13.21 3.26 11.35
N VAL A 27 13.48 2.89 10.10
CA VAL A 27 12.46 2.77 9.04
C VAL A 27 12.12 1.31 8.80
N THR A 28 10.82 1.01 8.77
CA THR A 28 10.28 -0.28 8.34
C THR A 28 9.41 -0.07 7.11
N GLY A 29 9.68 -0.82 6.04
CA GLY A 29 8.90 -0.76 4.81
C GLY A 29 7.70 -1.70 4.84
N VAL A 30 6.59 -1.28 4.28
CA VAL A 30 5.41 -2.13 4.10
C VAL A 30 4.80 -1.90 2.72
N HIS A 31 4.35 -2.99 2.11
CA HIS A 31 3.56 -2.96 0.88
C HIS A 31 2.16 -3.53 1.16
N LEU A 32 1.12 -2.87 0.64
CA LEU A 32 -0.26 -3.30 0.82
C LEU A 32 -0.69 -4.20 -0.33
N ALA A 33 -1.01 -5.45 -0.05
CA ALA A 33 -1.62 -6.36 -1.01
C ALA A 33 -3.14 -6.18 -0.98
N LEU A 34 -3.72 -5.70 -2.07
CA LEU A 34 -5.14 -5.35 -2.15
C LEU A 34 -5.96 -6.30 -3.01
N SER A 35 -5.33 -7.10 -3.87
CA SER A 35 -6.03 -7.98 -4.79
C SER A 35 -5.62 -9.43 -4.60
N ARG A 36 -6.62 -10.32 -4.55
CA ARG A 36 -6.42 -11.78 -4.57
C ARG A 36 -6.41 -12.37 -5.97
N ASN A 37 -6.74 -11.58 -7.00
CA ASN A 37 -6.85 -12.08 -8.36
C ASN A 37 -5.45 -12.26 -8.96
N PRO A 38 -5.03 -13.52 -9.28
CA PRO A 38 -3.73 -13.76 -9.92
C PRO A 38 -3.56 -13.03 -11.26
N ARG A 39 -4.67 -12.70 -11.92
CA ARG A 39 -4.64 -11.96 -13.20
C ARG A 39 -4.26 -10.49 -13.01
N SER A 40 -4.46 -9.93 -11.84
CA SER A 40 -4.02 -8.57 -11.52
C SER A 40 -2.51 -8.47 -11.36
N HIS A 41 -1.84 -9.61 -11.27
CA HIS A 41 -0.38 -9.72 -11.16
C HIS A 41 0.31 -9.93 -12.51
N ARG A 42 -0.39 -9.76 -13.62
CA ARG A 42 0.21 -9.90 -14.95
C ARG A 42 1.16 -8.76 -15.24
N GLU A 43 2.26 -9.12 -15.88
CA GLU A 43 3.23 -8.19 -16.45
C GLU A 43 2.52 -7.13 -17.29
N GLY A 44 2.82 -5.85 -17.03
CA GLY A 44 2.20 -4.73 -17.74
C GLY A 44 0.82 -4.29 -17.23
N SER A 45 0.26 -4.91 -16.18
CA SER A 45 -0.96 -4.39 -15.58
C SER A 45 -0.64 -3.10 -14.82
N ARG A 46 -1.25 -2.00 -15.23
CA ARG A 46 -1.13 -0.70 -14.54
C ARG A 46 -2.08 -0.60 -13.34
N GLY A 47 -2.54 -1.73 -12.82
CA GLY A 47 -3.39 -1.76 -11.64
C GLY A 47 -2.63 -1.41 -10.37
N CYS A 48 -3.32 -0.88 -9.37
CA CYS A 48 -2.76 -0.66 -8.06
C CYS A 48 -2.32 -1.99 -7.43
N CYS A 49 -1.12 -2.03 -6.86
CA CYS A 49 -0.63 -3.15 -6.03
C CYS A 49 -0.48 -4.46 -6.80
N SER A 50 0.16 -4.41 -7.97
CA SER A 50 0.54 -5.61 -8.71
C SER A 50 1.65 -6.39 -7.98
N LEU A 51 1.84 -7.66 -8.36
CA LEU A 51 2.94 -8.47 -7.85
C LEU A 51 4.31 -7.85 -8.19
N GLU A 52 4.42 -7.25 -9.38
CA GLU A 52 5.61 -6.54 -9.83
C GLU A 52 5.93 -5.36 -8.92
N ASP A 53 4.92 -4.57 -8.53
CA ASP A 53 5.09 -3.46 -7.60
C ASP A 53 5.58 -3.96 -6.23
N SER A 54 5.10 -5.10 -5.77
CA SER A 54 5.57 -5.75 -4.54
C SER A 54 7.05 -6.10 -4.61
N PHE A 55 7.51 -6.65 -5.73
CA PHE A 55 8.91 -6.98 -5.94
C PHE A 55 9.79 -5.73 -6.02
N ASP A 56 9.32 -4.69 -6.70
CA ASP A 56 10.06 -3.42 -6.79
C ASP A 56 10.20 -2.76 -5.42
N ALA A 57 9.14 -2.77 -4.62
CA ALA A 57 9.19 -2.26 -3.25
C ALA A 57 10.19 -3.07 -2.39
N ARG A 58 10.18 -4.39 -2.52
CA ARG A 58 11.12 -5.27 -1.80
C ARG A 58 12.57 -4.98 -2.19
N ARG A 59 12.86 -4.81 -3.47
CA ARG A 59 14.20 -4.47 -3.93
C ARG A 59 14.69 -3.15 -3.36
N ALA A 60 13.82 -2.14 -3.33
CA ALA A 60 14.16 -0.85 -2.75
C ALA A 60 14.46 -0.98 -1.25
N ALA A 61 13.64 -1.72 -0.51
CA ALA A 61 13.86 -1.97 0.91
C ALA A 61 15.16 -2.74 1.17
N ASP A 62 15.47 -3.75 0.36
CA ASP A 62 16.71 -4.51 0.46
C ASP A 62 17.94 -3.62 0.24
N ARG A 63 17.89 -2.71 -0.72
CA ARG A 63 18.97 -1.75 -0.97
C ARG A 63 19.17 -0.77 0.18
N LEU A 64 18.09 -0.39 0.84
CA LEU A 64 18.14 0.50 1.99
C LEU A 64 18.52 -0.22 3.29
N GLY A 65 18.51 -1.56 3.27
CA GLY A 65 18.82 -2.36 4.45
C GLY A 65 17.74 -2.28 5.53
N ILE A 66 16.48 -2.01 5.16
CA ILE A 66 15.36 -1.90 6.09
C ILE A 66 14.50 -3.17 6.08
N PRO A 67 13.85 -3.51 7.21
CA PRO A 67 12.86 -4.57 7.24
C PRO A 67 11.70 -4.25 6.29
N PHE A 68 11.17 -5.27 5.65
CA PHE A 68 10.08 -5.12 4.69
C PHE A 68 9.01 -6.18 4.94
N TYR A 69 7.75 -5.73 4.96
CA TYR A 69 6.59 -6.60 5.14
C TYR A 69 5.54 -6.35 4.07
N VAL A 70 4.80 -7.39 3.72
CA VAL A 70 3.62 -7.29 2.86
C VAL A 70 2.40 -7.55 3.74
N TRP A 71 1.50 -6.57 3.84
CA TRP A 71 0.25 -6.70 4.58
C TRP A 71 -0.90 -6.93 3.62
N ASP A 72 -1.65 -8.00 3.86
CA ASP A 72 -2.80 -8.36 3.05
C ASP A 72 -4.07 -7.68 3.59
N PHE A 73 -4.54 -6.66 2.88
CA PHE A 73 -5.81 -5.98 3.13
C PHE A 73 -6.84 -6.27 2.04
N SER A 74 -6.69 -7.41 1.32
CA SER A 74 -7.58 -7.74 0.20
C SER A 74 -9.04 -7.90 0.62
N ASP A 75 -9.33 -8.49 1.78
CA ASP A 75 -10.69 -8.61 2.31
C ASP A 75 -11.30 -7.24 2.58
N ARG A 76 -10.56 -6.38 3.25
CA ARG A 76 -10.99 -5.02 3.58
C ARG A 76 -11.16 -4.18 2.32
N PHE A 77 -10.30 -4.36 1.35
CA PHE A 77 -10.40 -3.70 0.03
C PHE A 77 -11.71 -4.08 -0.67
N VAL A 78 -12.07 -5.37 -0.70
CA VAL A 78 -13.33 -5.82 -1.28
C VAL A 78 -14.52 -5.20 -0.54
N ALA A 79 -14.55 -5.28 0.78
CA ALA A 79 -15.67 -4.79 1.57
C ALA A 79 -15.85 -3.27 1.53
N GLU A 80 -14.76 -2.52 1.53
CA GLU A 80 -14.82 -1.06 1.67
C GLU A 80 -14.63 -0.28 0.35
N VAL A 81 -14.13 -0.93 -0.70
CA VAL A 81 -13.89 -0.28 -2.01
C VAL A 81 -14.64 -0.95 -3.14
N ILE A 82 -14.49 -2.25 -3.33
CA ILE A 82 -15.08 -2.96 -4.47
C ILE A 82 -16.60 -3.06 -4.34
N ASP A 83 -17.11 -3.55 -3.23
CA ASP A 83 -18.56 -3.70 -3.02
C ASP A 83 -19.29 -2.35 -3.08
N PRO A 84 -18.83 -1.29 -2.41
CA PRO A 84 -19.42 0.04 -2.58
C PRO A 84 -19.34 0.57 -4.01
N PHE A 85 -18.23 0.31 -4.72
CA PHE A 85 -18.08 0.70 -6.13
C PHE A 85 -19.18 0.05 -6.99
N ILE A 86 -19.39 -1.25 -6.84
CA ILE A 86 -20.41 -1.99 -7.59
C ILE A 86 -21.81 -1.44 -7.25
N ALA A 87 -22.10 -1.22 -5.97
CA ALA A 87 -23.39 -0.70 -5.53
C ALA A 87 -23.68 0.71 -6.10
N GLU A 88 -22.69 1.59 -6.09
CA GLU A 88 -22.78 2.94 -6.65
C GLU A 88 -23.02 2.90 -8.15
N TYR A 89 -22.29 2.05 -8.85
CA TYR A 89 -22.42 1.91 -10.31
C TYR A 89 -23.79 1.38 -10.70
N ARG A 90 -24.32 0.38 -9.97
CA ARG A 90 -25.66 -0.16 -10.17
C ARG A 90 -26.76 0.87 -9.92
N ALA A 91 -26.51 1.83 -9.03
CA ALA A 91 -27.44 2.92 -8.73
C ALA A 91 -27.37 4.06 -9.76
N GLY A 92 -26.53 3.93 -10.79
CA GLY A 92 -26.37 4.94 -11.85
C GLY A 92 -25.45 6.09 -11.49
N ARG A 93 -24.70 5.99 -10.40
CA ARG A 93 -23.70 6.99 -10.01
C ARG A 93 -22.32 6.62 -10.54
N THR A 94 -21.43 7.60 -10.66
CA THR A 94 -20.05 7.39 -11.10
C THR A 94 -19.12 7.52 -9.89
N PRO A 95 -18.77 6.42 -9.20
CA PRO A 95 -17.92 6.48 -8.03
C PRO A 95 -16.44 6.68 -8.39
N ASN A 96 -15.67 7.17 -7.41
CA ASN A 96 -14.22 7.23 -7.50
C ASN A 96 -13.60 6.19 -6.56
N PRO A 97 -13.26 5.00 -7.04
CA PRO A 97 -12.72 3.95 -6.18
C PRO A 97 -11.33 4.27 -5.64
N CYS A 98 -10.52 5.06 -6.38
CA CYS A 98 -9.19 5.46 -5.92
C CYS A 98 -9.24 6.36 -4.69
N LEU A 99 -10.18 7.31 -4.67
CA LEU A 99 -10.37 8.18 -3.51
C LEU A 99 -10.75 7.38 -2.27
N ARG A 100 -11.70 6.47 -2.41
CA ARG A 100 -12.14 5.62 -1.32
C ARG A 100 -11.05 4.66 -0.84
N CYS A 101 -10.28 4.10 -1.77
CA CYS A 101 -9.13 3.25 -1.44
C CYS A 101 -8.09 4.04 -0.63
N ASN A 102 -7.76 5.25 -1.04
CA ASN A 102 -6.82 6.09 -0.31
C ASN A 102 -7.33 6.36 1.11
N GLU A 103 -8.59 6.78 1.25
CA GLU A 103 -9.17 7.11 2.55
C GLU A 103 -9.26 5.91 3.49
N ARG A 104 -9.86 4.80 3.03
CA ARG A 104 -10.24 3.67 3.88
C ARG A 104 -9.15 2.63 4.07
N ILE A 105 -8.31 2.44 3.07
CA ILE A 105 -7.30 1.39 3.10
C ILE A 105 -5.90 1.95 3.31
N LYS A 106 -5.45 2.80 2.37
CA LYS A 106 -4.06 3.26 2.38
C LYS A 106 -3.71 4.12 3.58
N PHE A 107 -4.64 4.94 4.04
CA PHE A 107 -4.40 5.79 5.20
C PHE A 107 -5.02 5.22 6.48
N ALA A 108 -6.33 4.96 6.50
CA ALA A 108 -6.99 4.54 7.73
C ALA A 108 -6.52 3.17 8.22
N ALA A 109 -6.56 2.14 7.39
CA ALA A 109 -6.18 0.78 7.79
C ALA A 109 -4.69 0.66 8.08
N LEU A 110 -3.87 1.32 7.26
CA LEU A 110 -2.42 1.34 7.45
C LEU A 110 -2.04 2.03 8.76
N LEU A 111 -2.63 3.18 9.04
CA LEU A 111 -2.38 3.94 10.27
C LEU A 111 -2.78 3.12 11.50
N GLU A 112 -3.96 2.54 11.49
CA GLU A 112 -4.47 1.71 12.58
C GLU A 112 -3.50 0.58 12.92
N ARG A 113 -3.08 -0.19 11.91
CA ARG A 113 -2.15 -1.29 12.11
C ARG A 113 -0.74 -0.82 12.48
N GLY A 114 -0.30 0.29 11.90
CA GLY A 114 0.98 0.91 12.26
C GLY A 114 1.05 1.35 13.71
N LEU A 115 -0.01 1.96 14.22
CA LEU A 115 -0.10 2.37 15.62
C LEU A 115 -0.11 1.17 16.57
N ASP A 116 -0.78 0.07 16.22
CA ASP A 116 -0.79 -1.16 17.00
C ASP A 116 0.64 -1.74 17.16
N LEU A 117 1.50 -1.52 16.18
CA LEU A 117 2.89 -1.93 16.20
C LEU A 117 3.83 -0.85 16.79
N SER A 118 3.27 0.22 17.35
CA SER A 118 4.01 1.36 17.89
C SER A 118 4.91 2.05 16.85
N LEU A 119 4.51 2.05 15.60
CA LEU A 119 5.21 2.71 14.50
C LEU A 119 4.50 4.03 14.17
N ILE A 120 5.31 5.04 13.84
CA ILE A 120 4.81 6.29 13.30
C ILE A 120 4.86 6.16 11.78
N HIS A 121 3.72 6.34 11.13
CA HIS A 121 3.65 6.18 9.70
C HIS A 121 3.93 7.50 8.95
N ILE A 122 4.33 7.36 7.72
CA ILE A 122 4.64 8.48 6.83
C ILE A 122 3.67 8.49 5.66
#